data_bbd50d92047f63911bd74259b212833e
#
_entry.id   bbd50d92047f63911bd74259b212833e
#
_cell.length_a   1.000
_cell.length_b   1.000
_cell.length_c   1.000
_cell.angle_alpha   90.00
_cell.angle_beta   90.00
_cell.angle_gamma   90.00
#
_symmetry.space_group_name_H-M   'P 1'
#
loop_
_entity.id
_entity.type
_entity.pdbx_description
1 polymer ?
#
loop_
_entity_poly.entity_id
_entity_poly.type
_entity_poly.pdbx_seq_one_letter_code
_entity_poly.pdbx_strand_id
1 'polypeptide(L)'
;METYTEKIGSKLNELLEKNYDAEKGYKKAAENTENLSLKNFFQRKAQERYNFGHEIKSELQTFGEEPDKGGSFTGSMHRTWMDVKAIFSSDNEEAMLEEAIRGEKASVEEYEDVLNEMSLPDSTKNVLLNQKNTIYNDLNNIKRLEDLND
;
A
#
# COMPACT_ATOMS: atom_id res chain seq x y z
N MET A 1 20.57 -20.46 7.44
CA MET A 1 19.67 -20.66 6.28
C MET A 1 18.23 -20.41 6.68
N GLU A 2 17.52 -19.58 5.93
CA GLU A 2 16.10 -19.29 6.23
C GLU A 2 15.22 -20.48 5.95
N THR A 3 14.29 -20.76 6.87
CA THR A 3 13.25 -21.74 6.61
C THR A 3 12.22 -21.14 5.67
N TYR A 4 11.34 -21.98 5.15
CA TYR A 4 10.26 -21.55 4.28
C TYR A 4 9.34 -20.54 4.99
N THR A 5 8.93 -20.81 6.24
CA THR A 5 8.07 -19.89 6.99
C THR A 5 8.78 -18.58 7.33
N GLU A 6 10.07 -18.62 7.62
CA GLU A 6 10.83 -17.40 7.86
C GLU A 6 10.90 -16.54 6.61
N LYS A 7 11.07 -17.17 5.45
CA LYS A 7 11.12 -16.45 4.17
C LYS A 7 9.76 -15.82 3.84
N ILE A 8 8.67 -16.56 4.05
CA ILE A 8 7.32 -16.02 3.88
C ILE A 8 7.12 -14.86 4.85
N GLY A 9 7.52 -15.02 6.11
CA GLY A 9 7.39 -13.97 7.11
C GLY A 9 8.11 -12.70 6.70
N SER A 10 9.33 -12.81 6.18
CA SER A 10 10.09 -11.65 5.70
C SER A 10 9.35 -10.93 4.58
N LYS A 11 8.84 -11.68 3.60
CA LYS A 11 8.15 -11.08 2.47
C LYS A 11 6.82 -10.44 2.87
N LEU A 12 6.06 -11.10 3.73
CA LEU A 12 4.80 -10.54 4.22
C LEU A 12 5.04 -9.30 5.07
N ASN A 13 6.10 -9.29 5.89
CA ASN A 13 6.44 -8.11 6.69
C ASN A 13 6.88 -6.94 5.81
N GLU A 14 7.56 -7.20 4.70
CA GLU A 14 7.88 -6.14 3.74
C GLU A 14 6.60 -5.50 3.19
N LEU A 15 5.62 -6.32 2.78
CA LEU A 15 4.35 -5.81 2.28
C LEU A 15 3.58 -5.09 3.39
N LEU A 16 3.63 -5.60 4.62
CA LEU A 16 2.97 -4.98 5.75
C LEU A 16 3.51 -3.57 6.00
N GLU A 17 4.83 -3.41 6.01
CA GLU A 17 5.45 -2.10 6.20
C GLU A 17 5.10 -1.14 5.07
N LYS A 18 5.05 -1.62 3.84
CA LYS A 18 4.66 -0.78 2.71
C LYS A 18 3.21 -0.33 2.82
N ASN A 19 2.33 -1.17 3.35
CA ASN A 19 0.95 -0.79 3.61
C ASN A 19 0.85 0.22 4.75
N TYR A 20 1.67 0.10 5.80
CA TYR A 20 1.74 1.10 6.86
C TYR A 20 2.17 2.46 6.29
N ASP A 21 3.20 2.46 5.45
CA ASP A 21 3.70 3.70 4.85
C ASP A 21 2.65 4.33 3.94
N ALA A 22 1.96 3.50 3.16
CA ALA A 22 0.89 3.98 2.28
C ALA A 22 -0.27 4.57 3.08
N GLU A 23 -0.67 3.90 4.15
CA GLU A 23 -1.73 4.39 5.03
C GLU A 23 -1.38 5.78 5.58
N LYS A 24 -0.16 5.92 6.11
CA LYS A 24 0.32 7.22 6.65
C LYS A 24 0.36 8.28 5.56
N GLY A 25 0.85 7.92 4.38
CA GLY A 25 0.92 8.83 3.26
C GLY A 25 -0.44 9.33 2.82
N TYR A 26 -1.40 8.43 2.72
CA TYR A 26 -2.77 8.79 2.34
C TYR A 26 -3.44 9.65 3.40
N LYS A 27 -3.25 9.35 4.68
CA LYS A 27 -3.79 10.19 5.76
C LYS A 27 -3.24 11.60 5.68
N LYS A 28 -1.94 11.71 5.44
CA LYS A 28 -1.30 13.02 5.32
C LYS A 28 -1.79 13.77 4.08
N ALA A 29 -1.94 13.05 2.98
CA ALA A 29 -2.47 13.64 1.75
C ALA A 29 -3.88 14.19 1.97
N ALA A 30 -4.73 13.43 2.66
CA ALA A 30 -6.09 13.87 2.95
C ALA A 30 -6.11 15.14 3.79
N GLU A 31 -5.16 15.28 4.73
CA GLU A 31 -5.06 16.46 5.57
C GLU A 31 -4.58 17.70 4.80
N ASN A 32 -3.89 17.50 3.69
CA ASN A 32 -3.22 18.58 2.96
C ASN A 32 -3.94 19.00 1.68
N THR A 33 -5.15 18.54 1.46
CA THR A 33 -5.95 18.97 0.31
C THR A 33 -7.30 19.49 0.78
N GLU A 34 -7.79 20.54 0.11
CA GLU A 34 -9.13 21.07 0.35
C GLU A 34 -10.14 20.56 -0.67
N ASN A 35 -9.68 19.89 -1.72
CA ASN A 35 -10.56 19.29 -2.70
C ASN A 35 -11.27 18.09 -2.08
N LEU A 36 -12.59 18.16 -1.95
CA LEU A 36 -13.38 17.15 -1.25
C LEU A 36 -13.31 15.78 -1.91
N SER A 37 -13.38 15.74 -3.23
CA SER A 37 -13.29 14.46 -3.94
C SER A 37 -11.96 13.78 -3.71
N LEU A 38 -10.88 14.55 -3.78
CA LEU A 38 -9.52 14.03 -3.55
C LEU A 38 -9.33 13.62 -2.10
N LYS A 39 -9.82 14.44 -1.16
CA LYS A 39 -9.75 14.14 0.26
C LYS A 39 -10.46 12.82 0.58
N ASN A 40 -11.67 12.65 0.06
CA ASN A 40 -12.44 11.42 0.26
C ASN A 40 -11.73 10.22 -0.34
N PHE A 41 -11.13 10.38 -1.52
CA PHE A 41 -10.35 9.34 -2.16
C PHE A 41 -9.17 8.92 -1.27
N PHE A 42 -8.40 9.88 -0.76
CA PHE A 42 -7.25 9.57 0.10
C PHE A 42 -7.68 8.91 1.41
N GLN A 43 -8.79 9.37 2.00
CA GLN A 43 -9.31 8.75 3.23
C GLN A 43 -9.74 7.31 2.98
N ARG A 44 -10.39 7.05 1.86
CA ARG A 44 -10.79 5.70 1.48
C ARG A 44 -9.58 4.80 1.27
N LYS A 45 -8.55 5.33 0.59
CA LYS A 45 -7.32 4.56 0.35
C LYS A 45 -6.56 4.28 1.64
N ALA A 46 -6.55 5.23 2.56
CA ALA A 46 -5.92 5.02 3.86
C ALA A 46 -6.61 3.88 4.62
N GLN A 47 -7.94 3.87 4.62
CA GLN A 47 -8.70 2.80 5.26
C GLN A 47 -8.44 1.44 4.58
N GLU A 48 -8.38 1.44 3.26
CA GLU A 48 -8.07 0.25 2.49
C GLU A 48 -6.72 -0.35 2.90
N ARG A 49 -5.69 0.49 3.01
CA ARG A 49 -4.35 0.03 3.40
C ARG A 49 -4.32 -0.46 4.85
N TYR A 50 -5.07 0.19 5.73
CA TYR A 50 -5.24 -0.29 7.10
C TYR A 50 -5.82 -1.71 7.13
N ASN A 51 -6.87 -1.92 6.34
CA ASN A 51 -7.51 -3.24 6.25
C ASN A 51 -6.55 -4.29 5.67
N PHE A 52 -5.78 -3.91 4.64
CA PHE A 52 -4.78 -4.80 4.05
C PHE A 52 -3.74 -5.22 5.10
N GLY A 53 -3.31 -4.25 5.92
CA GLY A 53 -2.36 -4.54 6.99
C GLY A 53 -2.89 -5.58 7.97
N HIS A 54 -4.15 -5.46 8.35
CA HIS A 54 -4.77 -6.43 9.25
C HIS A 54 -4.82 -7.83 8.64
N GLU A 55 -5.17 -7.93 7.36
CA GLU A 55 -5.21 -9.21 6.68
C GLU A 55 -3.83 -9.86 6.61
N ILE A 56 -2.79 -9.07 6.33
CA ILE A 56 -1.41 -9.56 6.28
C ILE A 56 -0.96 -10.03 7.66
N LYS A 57 -1.30 -9.27 8.72
CA LYS A 57 -0.98 -9.67 10.09
C LYS A 57 -1.58 -11.02 10.43
N SER A 58 -2.82 -11.25 10.03
CA SER A 58 -3.48 -12.53 10.28
C SER A 58 -2.75 -13.68 9.59
N GLU A 59 -2.30 -13.46 8.36
CA GLU A 59 -1.53 -14.48 7.65
C GLU A 59 -0.18 -14.75 8.33
N LEU A 60 0.52 -13.70 8.78
CA LEU A 60 1.76 -13.86 9.51
C LEU A 60 1.56 -14.73 10.76
N GLN A 61 0.48 -14.49 11.49
CA GLN A 61 0.18 -15.24 12.69
C GLN A 61 -0.05 -16.73 12.40
N THR A 62 -0.63 -17.06 11.25
CA THR A 62 -0.85 -18.47 10.88
C THR A 62 0.46 -19.21 10.65
N PHE A 63 1.53 -18.49 10.30
CA PHE A 63 2.88 -19.06 10.14
C PHE A 63 3.70 -19.02 11.42
N GLY A 64 3.14 -18.47 12.50
CA GLY A 64 3.89 -18.28 13.74
C GLY A 64 4.94 -17.18 13.65
N GLU A 65 4.80 -16.28 12.67
CA GLU A 65 5.75 -15.19 12.48
C GLU A 65 5.21 -13.91 13.12
N GLU A 66 6.12 -13.12 13.69
CA GLU A 66 5.74 -11.86 14.33
C GLU A 66 5.50 -10.76 13.31
N PRO A 67 4.31 -10.12 13.32
CA PRO A 67 4.09 -8.95 12.47
C PRO A 67 4.94 -7.77 12.94
N ASP A 68 5.48 -7.02 11.98
CA ASP A 68 6.18 -5.76 12.28
C ASP A 68 5.18 -4.74 12.82
N LYS A 69 5.67 -3.85 13.68
CA LYS A 69 4.83 -2.88 14.38
C LYS A 69 4.76 -1.51 13.71
N GLY A 70 5.32 -1.38 12.54
CA GLY A 70 5.40 -0.10 11.85
C GLY A 70 6.61 0.68 12.30
N GLY A 71 7.17 1.45 11.37
CA GLY A 71 8.35 2.25 11.65
C GLY A 71 9.65 1.48 11.81
N SER A 72 9.62 0.16 11.63
CA SER A 72 10.82 -0.67 11.76
C SER A 72 11.69 -0.65 10.51
N PHE A 73 11.13 -0.28 9.36
CA PHE A 73 11.90 -0.11 8.14
C PHE A 73 12.23 1.37 7.94
N THR A 74 13.43 1.63 7.40
CA THR A 74 13.90 2.97 7.10
C THR A 74 14.46 2.97 5.68
N GLY A 75 14.85 4.12 5.18
CA GLY A 75 15.51 4.22 3.89
C GLY A 75 14.56 4.06 2.72
N SER A 76 14.87 3.11 1.83
CA SER A 76 14.15 3.01 0.55
C SER A 76 12.67 2.70 0.69
N MET A 77 12.27 2.04 1.78
CA MET A 77 10.85 1.74 2.01
C MET A 77 10.02 2.99 2.18
N HIS A 78 10.56 3.98 2.86
CA HIS A 78 9.86 5.24 3.09
C HIS A 78 9.87 6.17 1.89
N ARG A 79 10.85 6.03 1.00
CA ARG A 79 11.04 6.99 -0.10
C ARG A 79 9.84 7.13 -1.02
N THR A 80 9.13 6.02 -1.27
CA THR A 80 7.95 6.05 -2.16
C THR A 80 6.92 7.06 -1.68
N TRP A 81 6.72 7.12 -0.37
CA TRP A 81 5.66 7.96 0.21
C TRP A 81 6.20 9.25 0.80
N MET A 82 7.49 9.37 1.01
CA MET A 82 8.09 10.63 1.47
C MET A 82 8.13 11.68 0.38
N ASP A 83 8.29 11.28 -0.86
CA ASP A 83 8.28 12.22 -1.98
C ASP A 83 6.93 12.93 -2.11
N VAL A 84 5.85 12.29 -1.71
CA VAL A 84 4.53 12.88 -1.66
C VAL A 84 4.52 14.12 -0.77
N LYS A 85 5.32 14.12 0.29
CA LYS A 85 5.42 15.24 1.21
C LYS A 85 5.87 16.54 0.51
N ALA A 86 6.80 16.43 -0.43
CA ALA A 86 7.26 17.60 -1.19
C ALA A 86 6.14 18.14 -2.08
N ILE A 87 5.30 17.27 -2.61
CA ILE A 87 4.18 17.64 -3.47
C ILE A 87 3.07 18.29 -2.68
N PHE A 88 2.85 17.84 -1.43
CA PHE A 88 1.82 18.39 -0.56
C PHE A 88 1.98 19.87 -0.27
N SER A 89 3.20 20.39 -0.38
CA SER A 89 3.46 21.80 -0.14
C SER A 89 3.18 22.67 -1.35
N SER A 90 2.79 22.09 -2.48
CA SER A 90 2.66 22.82 -3.74
C SER A 90 1.24 23.20 -4.12
N ASP A 91 0.24 22.83 -3.35
CA ASP A 91 -1.20 23.05 -3.66
C ASP A 91 -1.62 22.50 -5.02
N ASN A 92 -0.85 21.57 -5.59
CA ASN A 92 -1.15 21.01 -6.89
C ASN A 92 -1.85 19.66 -6.72
N GLU A 93 -3.18 19.70 -6.78
CA GLU A 93 -4.03 18.53 -6.56
C GLU A 93 -3.81 17.45 -7.61
N GLU A 94 -3.61 17.84 -8.87
CA GLU A 94 -3.33 16.89 -9.93
C GLU A 94 -2.01 16.16 -9.68
N ALA A 95 -0.98 16.87 -9.23
CA ALA A 95 0.30 16.27 -8.91
C ALA A 95 0.19 15.32 -7.72
N MET A 96 -0.64 15.66 -6.73
CA MET A 96 -0.88 14.76 -5.59
C MET A 96 -1.50 13.45 -6.07
N LEU A 97 -2.48 13.51 -6.95
CA LEU A 97 -3.11 12.33 -7.50
C LEU A 97 -2.13 11.51 -8.35
N GLU A 98 -1.34 12.18 -9.18
CA GLU A 98 -0.33 11.51 -10.00
C GLU A 98 0.69 10.76 -9.15
N GLU A 99 1.10 11.36 -8.05
CA GLU A 99 2.04 10.73 -7.13
C GLU A 99 1.41 9.51 -6.44
N ALA A 100 0.15 9.62 -6.07
CA ALA A 100 -0.58 8.49 -5.49
C ALA A 100 -0.67 7.35 -6.51
N ILE A 101 -0.96 7.67 -7.75
CA ILE A 101 -1.04 6.67 -8.82
C ILE A 101 0.31 5.98 -9.00
N ARG A 102 1.39 6.75 -8.98
CA ARG A 102 2.75 6.20 -9.06
C ARG A 102 3.01 5.21 -7.93
N GLY A 103 2.64 5.59 -6.71
CA GLY A 103 2.78 4.72 -5.55
C GLY A 103 1.95 3.44 -5.66
N GLU A 104 0.72 3.57 -6.18
CA GLU A 104 -0.14 2.40 -6.39
C GLU A 104 0.43 1.44 -7.44
N LYS A 105 1.00 1.97 -8.52
CA LYS A 105 1.67 1.13 -9.54
C LYS A 105 2.84 0.37 -8.92
N ALA A 106 3.65 1.05 -8.10
CA ALA A 106 4.76 0.40 -7.41
C ALA A 106 4.25 -0.71 -6.50
N SER A 107 3.12 -0.48 -5.81
CA SER A 107 2.51 -1.49 -4.94
C SER A 107 2.11 -2.74 -5.72
N VAL A 108 1.49 -2.57 -6.90
CA VAL A 108 1.13 -3.72 -7.74
C VAL A 108 2.36 -4.56 -8.06
N GLU A 109 3.46 -3.90 -8.44
CA GLU A 109 4.71 -4.61 -8.73
C GLU A 109 5.26 -5.35 -7.52
N GLU A 110 5.17 -4.75 -6.34
CA GLU A 110 5.62 -5.37 -5.09
C GLU A 110 4.82 -6.62 -4.78
N TYR A 111 3.51 -6.57 -4.94
CA TYR A 111 2.66 -7.74 -4.76
C TYR A 111 2.99 -8.83 -5.78
N GLU A 112 3.18 -8.45 -7.04
CA GLU A 112 3.52 -9.40 -8.09
C GLU A 112 4.85 -10.09 -7.82
N ASP A 113 5.84 -9.34 -7.33
CA ASP A 113 7.15 -9.91 -7.00
C ASP A 113 7.02 -11.01 -5.94
N VAL A 114 6.25 -10.75 -4.87
CA VAL A 114 6.07 -11.74 -3.82
C VAL A 114 5.32 -12.97 -4.36
N LEU A 115 4.26 -12.73 -5.15
CA LEU A 115 3.47 -13.82 -5.72
C LEU A 115 4.29 -14.70 -6.68
N ASN A 116 5.25 -14.11 -7.37
CA ASN A 116 6.07 -14.82 -8.35
C ASN A 116 7.30 -15.47 -7.75
N GLU A 117 7.86 -14.91 -6.68
CA GLU A 117 9.10 -15.42 -6.08
C GLU A 117 8.89 -16.65 -5.22
N MET A 118 7.68 -16.86 -4.72
CA MET A 118 7.44 -17.90 -3.73
C MET A 118 6.19 -18.69 -4.06
N SER A 119 6.26 -19.96 -3.70
CA SER A 119 5.06 -20.81 -3.66
C SER A 119 4.36 -20.53 -2.33
N LEU A 120 3.20 -19.91 -2.39
CA LEU A 120 2.43 -19.52 -1.20
C LEU A 120 1.27 -20.49 -0.96
N PRO A 121 0.89 -20.70 0.32
CA PRO A 121 -0.35 -21.42 0.61
C PRO A 121 -1.55 -20.69 -0.01
N ASP A 122 -2.60 -21.45 -0.33
CA ASP A 122 -3.76 -20.90 -1.03
C ASP A 122 -4.39 -19.71 -0.30
N SER A 123 -4.51 -19.78 1.02
CA SER A 123 -5.08 -18.69 1.81
C SER A 123 -4.27 -17.40 1.64
N THR A 124 -2.97 -17.49 1.79
CA THR A 124 -2.07 -16.34 1.68
C THR A 124 -2.09 -15.79 0.25
N LYS A 125 -2.02 -16.68 -0.71
CA LYS A 125 -2.07 -16.29 -2.13
C LYS A 125 -3.35 -15.53 -2.43
N ASN A 126 -4.49 -16.03 -1.95
CA ASN A 126 -5.79 -15.38 -2.19
C ASN A 126 -5.87 -14.00 -1.56
N VAL A 127 -5.35 -13.84 -0.34
CA VAL A 127 -5.31 -12.53 0.33
C VAL A 127 -4.52 -11.54 -0.51
N LEU A 128 -3.32 -11.92 -0.92
CA LEU A 128 -2.45 -11.02 -1.69
C LEU A 128 -3.02 -10.72 -3.07
N LEU A 129 -3.61 -11.70 -3.73
CA LEU A 129 -4.26 -11.48 -5.04
C LEU A 129 -5.43 -10.52 -4.92
N ASN A 130 -6.26 -10.67 -3.89
CA ASN A 130 -7.39 -9.77 -3.68
C ASN A 130 -6.92 -8.34 -3.43
N GLN A 131 -5.88 -8.17 -2.64
CA GLN A 131 -5.33 -6.85 -2.36
C GLN A 131 -4.74 -6.22 -3.63
N LYS A 132 -3.95 -7.00 -4.37
CA LYS A 132 -3.37 -6.53 -5.63
C LYS A 132 -4.46 -6.13 -6.63
N ASN A 133 -5.49 -6.96 -6.77
CA ASN A 133 -6.56 -6.68 -7.71
C ASN A 133 -7.37 -5.45 -7.34
N THR A 134 -7.56 -5.20 -6.04
CA THR A 134 -8.23 -3.98 -5.57
C THR A 134 -7.45 -2.75 -6.00
N ILE A 135 -6.14 -2.76 -5.79
CA ILE A 135 -5.26 -1.65 -6.21
C ILE A 135 -5.30 -1.49 -7.72
N TYR A 136 -5.18 -2.59 -8.44
CA TYR A 136 -5.15 -2.60 -9.89
C TYR A 136 -6.45 -2.04 -10.49
N ASN A 137 -7.59 -2.40 -9.92
CA ASN A 137 -8.87 -1.89 -10.38
C ASN A 137 -8.98 -0.38 -10.22
N ASP A 138 -8.51 0.16 -9.10
CA ASP A 138 -8.49 1.61 -8.91
C ASP A 138 -7.58 2.29 -9.93
N LEU A 139 -6.43 1.69 -10.24
CA LEU A 139 -5.53 2.23 -11.26
C LEU A 139 -6.17 2.30 -12.64
N ASN A 140 -7.03 1.34 -12.96
CA ASN A 140 -7.71 1.32 -14.23
C ASN A 140 -8.85 2.34 -14.31
N ASN A 141 -9.45 2.68 -13.18
CA ASN A 141 -10.63 3.54 -13.13
C ASN A 141 -10.32 4.98 -12.79
N ILE A 142 -9.23 5.25 -12.09
CA ILE A 142 -8.92 6.60 -11.60
C ILE A 142 -7.56 7.03 -12.15
N LYS A 143 -7.60 7.89 -13.15
CA LYS A 143 -6.37 8.38 -13.83
C LYS A 143 -6.19 9.88 -13.71
N ARG A 144 -7.23 10.62 -13.36
CA ARG A 144 -7.20 12.09 -13.22
C ARG A 144 -8.30 12.52 -12.26
N LEU A 145 -8.21 13.79 -11.86
CA LEU A 145 -9.13 14.35 -10.86
C LEU A 145 -10.60 14.17 -11.22
N GLU A 146 -10.93 14.33 -12.49
CA GLU A 146 -12.35 14.24 -12.90
C GLU A 146 -12.93 12.85 -12.71
N ASP A 147 -12.11 11.82 -12.65
CA ASP A 147 -12.55 10.44 -12.39
C ASP A 147 -13.04 10.25 -10.95
N LEU A 148 -12.71 11.18 -10.06
CA LEU A 148 -13.11 11.12 -8.65
C LEU A 148 -14.49 11.72 -8.38
N ASN A 149 -15.10 12.37 -9.36
CA ASN A 149 -16.32 13.13 -9.17
C ASN A 149 -17.60 12.33 -9.44
N ASP A 150 -17.71 11.16 -8.85
CA ASP A 150 -18.93 10.37 -8.99
C ASP A 150 -19.57 10.06 -7.68
#